data_ee02eca145c75d244cbe909344c036fd
#
_entry.id   ee02eca145c75d244cbe909344c036fd
#
_cell.length_a   1.000
_cell.length_b   1.000
_cell.length_c   1.000
_cell.angle_alpha   90.00
_cell.angle_beta   90.00
_cell.angle_gamma   90.00
#
_symmetry.space_group_name_H-M   'P 1'
#
loop_
_entity.id
_entity.type
_entity.pdbx_description
1 polymer ?
#
loop_
_entity_poly.entity_id
_entity_poly.type
_entity_poly.pdbx_seq_one_letter_code
_entity_poly.pdbx_strand_id
1 'polypeptide(L)'
;MCSSDLQVASQTMQSLAATNDVCTMPVYRPLIGFDKQDIVDVAEKIDTYETSILPFEDCCTIFVAKHPVTKPNIEVIRRSEENLAEKIDELMQTALDTAEIIEVK
;
A
#
# COMPACT_ATOMS: atom_id res chain seq x y z
N MET A 1 8.34 -3.49 -2.50
CA MET A 1 7.99 -2.87 -1.22
C MET A 1 6.93 -1.80 -1.46
N CYS A 2 5.65 -2.22 -1.52
CA CYS A 2 4.53 -1.28 -1.53
C CYS A 2 4.39 -0.74 -0.11
N SER A 3 5.22 0.20 0.24
CA SER A 3 5.21 0.78 1.56
C SER A 3 4.25 1.97 1.58
N SER A 4 3.19 1.86 2.34
CA SER A 4 2.34 3.01 2.70
C SER A 4 3.10 4.06 3.51
N ASP A 5 4.32 3.77 3.88
CA ASP A 5 5.20 4.62 4.68
C ASP A 5 6.12 5.50 3.82
N LEU A 6 6.36 5.10 2.57
CA LEU A 6 7.18 5.90 1.66
C LEU A 6 6.46 7.19 1.26
N GLN A 7 7.13 8.30 1.47
CA GLN A 7 6.64 9.61 1.04
C GLN A 7 6.78 9.76 -0.48
N VAL A 8 5.71 9.47 -1.20
CA VAL A 8 5.59 9.68 -2.65
C VAL A 8 4.54 10.76 -2.94
N ALA A 9 4.55 11.30 -4.15
CA ALA A 9 3.67 12.41 -4.54
C ALA A 9 2.16 12.12 -4.33
N SER A 10 1.74 10.85 -4.35
CA SER A 10 0.37 10.41 -4.09
C SER A 10 0.03 10.25 -2.61
N GLN A 11 1.02 10.23 -1.72
CA GLN A 11 0.81 10.13 -0.27
C GLN A 11 0.69 11.51 0.38
N THR A 12 -0.44 12.14 0.15
CA THR A 12 -0.80 13.39 0.82
C THR A 12 -1.49 13.11 2.16
N MET A 13 -1.62 14.13 3.01
CA MET A 13 -2.39 14.01 4.26
C MET A 13 -3.84 13.59 4.00
N GLN A 14 -4.43 14.03 2.90
CA GLN A 14 -5.77 13.64 2.49
C GLN A 14 -5.83 12.16 2.08
N SER A 15 -4.82 11.65 1.38
CA SER A 15 -4.73 10.23 1.03
C SER A 15 -4.56 9.36 2.27
N LEU A 16 -3.71 9.78 3.21
CA LEU A 16 -3.54 9.08 4.49
C LEU A 16 -4.83 9.06 5.31
N ALA A 17 -5.56 10.18 5.36
CA ALA A 17 -6.85 10.24 6.04
C ALA A 17 -7.88 9.31 5.39
N ALA A 18 -7.95 9.29 4.06
CA ALA A 18 -8.87 8.41 3.32
C ALA A 18 -8.57 6.93 3.54
N THR A 19 -7.30 6.53 3.50
CA THR A 19 -6.92 5.13 3.76
C THR A 19 -7.10 4.73 5.22
N ASN A 20 -6.91 5.66 6.15
CA ASN A 20 -7.11 5.40 7.57
C ASN A 20 -8.60 5.29 7.96
N ASP A 21 -9.49 5.94 7.22
CA ASP A 21 -10.94 5.94 7.46
C ASP A 21 -11.56 4.54 7.38
N VAL A 22 -11.01 3.66 6.52
CA VAL A 22 -11.50 2.28 6.35
C VAL A 22 -10.83 1.28 7.29
N CYS A 23 -9.83 1.70 8.05
CA CYS A 23 -9.10 0.81 8.95
C CYS A 23 -9.83 0.66 10.29
N THR A 24 -10.04 -0.58 10.70
CA THR A 24 -10.65 -0.91 12.01
C THR A 24 -9.61 -1.19 13.09
N MET A 25 -8.34 -1.30 12.72
CA MET A 25 -7.20 -1.52 13.61
C MET A 25 -6.20 -0.36 13.51
N PRO A 26 -5.37 -0.15 14.55
CA PRO A 26 -4.29 0.84 14.48
C PRO A 26 -3.33 0.54 13.30
N VAL A 27 -3.03 1.58 12.53
CA VAL A 27 -2.07 1.50 11.42
C VAL A 27 -0.76 2.13 11.86
N TYR A 28 0.29 1.33 11.96
CA TYR A 28 1.63 1.81 12.30
C TYR A 28 2.38 2.17 11.01
N ARG A 29 2.91 3.38 10.98
CA ARG A 29 3.71 3.91 9.86
C ARG A 29 5.06 4.40 10.38
N PRO A 30 5.99 3.49 10.71
CA PRO A 30 7.24 3.84 11.41
C PRO A 30 8.18 4.71 10.56
N LEU A 31 8.02 4.71 9.25
CA LEU A 31 8.87 5.47 8.32
C LEU A 31 8.18 6.72 7.76
N ILE A 32 6.98 7.05 8.25
CA ILE A 32 6.25 8.20 7.77
C ILE A 32 7.01 9.49 8.10
N GLY A 33 7.15 10.38 7.11
CA GLY A 33 7.92 11.61 7.27
C GLY A 33 9.42 11.47 7.06
N PHE A 34 9.93 10.26 6.86
CA PHE A 34 11.32 10.02 6.50
C PHE A 34 11.52 10.26 5.00
N ASP A 35 12.65 10.82 4.62
CA ASP A 35 13.02 10.86 3.21
C ASP A 35 13.59 9.51 2.74
N LYS A 36 13.88 9.41 1.45
CA LYS A 36 14.35 8.15 0.88
C LYS A 36 15.70 7.72 1.46
N GLN A 37 16.59 8.66 1.75
CA GLN A 37 17.90 8.36 2.32
C GLN A 37 17.77 7.85 3.75
N ASP A 38 16.95 8.49 4.57
CA ASP A 38 16.66 8.04 5.93
C ASP A 38 16.15 6.60 5.97
N ILE A 39 15.27 6.24 5.00
CA ILE A 39 14.71 4.88 4.88
C ILE A 39 15.79 3.88 4.48
N VAL A 40 16.69 4.25 3.56
CA VAL A 40 17.85 3.43 3.18
C VAL A 40 18.76 3.20 4.39
N ASP A 41 19.09 4.25 5.13
CA ASP A 41 19.94 4.17 6.31
C ASP A 41 19.36 3.24 7.39
N VAL A 42 18.02 3.27 7.58
CA VAL A 42 17.33 2.33 8.46
C VAL A 42 17.41 0.92 7.92
N ALA A 43 17.20 0.72 6.61
CA ALA A 43 17.25 -0.61 6.00
C ALA A 43 18.65 -1.24 6.09
N GLU A 44 19.72 -0.45 5.92
CA GLU A 44 21.10 -0.88 6.15
C GLU A 44 21.33 -1.26 7.59
N LYS A 45 20.86 -0.43 8.52
CA LYS A 45 21.04 -0.66 9.97
C LYS A 45 20.38 -1.92 10.48
N ILE A 46 19.25 -2.32 9.90
CA ILE A 46 18.52 -3.55 10.26
C ILE A 46 18.83 -4.73 9.33
N ASP A 47 19.83 -4.59 8.45
CA ASP A 47 20.33 -5.63 7.55
C ASP A 47 19.29 -6.17 6.56
N THR A 48 18.45 -5.27 6.02
CA THR A 48 17.42 -5.62 5.03
C THR A 48 17.65 -4.96 3.67
N TYR A 49 18.62 -4.05 3.56
CA TYR A 49 18.86 -3.28 2.35
C TYR A 49 19.23 -4.16 1.16
N GLU A 50 20.20 -5.05 1.31
CA GLU A 50 20.66 -5.96 0.23
C GLU A 50 19.54 -6.81 -0.33
N THR A 51 18.63 -7.28 0.54
CA THR A 51 17.44 -8.03 0.10
C THR A 51 16.46 -7.14 -0.64
N SER A 52 16.31 -5.89 -0.21
CA SER A 52 15.35 -4.93 -0.77
C SER A 52 15.71 -4.46 -2.18
N ILE A 53 17.00 -4.47 -2.54
CA ILE A 53 17.48 -4.03 -3.86
C ILE A 53 17.56 -5.16 -4.89
N LEU A 54 17.22 -6.39 -4.52
CA LEU A 54 17.20 -7.50 -5.47
C LEU A 54 16.24 -7.21 -6.63
N PRO A 55 16.57 -7.60 -7.86
CA PRO A 55 15.82 -7.26 -9.07
C PRO A 55 14.55 -8.09 -9.21
N PHE A 56 13.60 -7.92 -8.31
CA PHE A 56 12.26 -8.47 -8.42
C PHE A 56 11.29 -7.42 -8.96
N GLU A 57 10.18 -7.90 -9.54
CA GLU A 57 9.14 -7.02 -10.04
C GLU A 57 8.53 -6.18 -8.91
N ASP A 58 8.41 -4.87 -9.15
CA ASP A 58 7.76 -3.95 -8.24
C ASP A 58 6.30 -3.77 -8.65
N CYS A 59 5.37 -4.00 -7.73
CA CYS A 59 3.94 -3.85 -7.97
C CYS A 59 3.54 -2.42 -8.36
N CYS A 60 4.33 -1.41 -8.02
CA CYS A 60 4.06 -0.02 -8.36
C CYS A 60 4.09 0.26 -9.86
N THR A 61 4.81 -0.54 -10.66
CA THR A 61 4.88 -0.36 -12.12
C THR A 61 3.65 -0.91 -12.85
N ILE A 62 2.93 -1.85 -12.25
CA ILE A 62 1.80 -2.55 -12.86
C ILE A 62 0.48 -1.76 -12.68
N PHE A 63 0.32 -1.10 -11.54
CA PHE A 63 -0.93 -0.45 -11.14
C PHE A 63 -0.88 1.08 -11.14
N VAL A 64 0.04 1.67 -11.91
CA VAL A 64 0.15 3.14 -11.96
C VAL A 64 -1.02 3.73 -12.74
N ALA A 65 -1.83 4.53 -12.06
CA ALA A 65 -2.84 5.35 -12.72
C ALA A 65 -2.16 6.47 -13.53
N LYS A 66 -2.69 6.75 -14.74
CA LYS A 66 -2.19 7.87 -15.58
C LYS A 66 -2.27 9.21 -14.86
N HIS A 67 -3.27 9.37 -14.01
CA HIS A 67 -3.51 10.59 -13.22
C HIS A 67 -3.87 10.18 -11.79
N PRO A 68 -2.87 10.00 -10.91
CA PRO A 68 -3.13 9.66 -9.53
C PRO A 68 -3.83 10.81 -8.80
N VAL A 69 -4.82 10.47 -7.99
CA VAL A 69 -5.56 11.46 -7.20
C VAL A 69 -4.71 11.83 -5.97
N THR A 70 -4.27 13.08 -5.91
CA THR A 70 -3.45 13.60 -4.81
C THR A 70 -4.26 14.23 -3.67
N LYS A 71 -5.51 14.58 -3.94
CA LYS A 71 -6.45 15.14 -2.95
C LYS A 71 -7.76 14.38 -2.97
N PRO A 72 -7.79 13.13 -2.49
CA PRO A 72 -8.99 12.32 -2.51
C PRO A 72 -10.05 12.91 -1.57
N ASN A 73 -11.30 12.86 -2.00
CA ASN A 73 -12.46 13.13 -1.16
C ASN A 73 -13.08 11.78 -0.77
N ILE A 74 -13.23 11.54 0.53
CA ILE A 74 -13.73 10.27 1.08
C ILE A 74 -15.10 9.91 0.52
N GLU A 75 -16.01 10.87 0.40
CA GLU A 75 -17.36 10.63 -0.13
C GLU A 75 -17.34 10.20 -1.61
N VAL A 76 -16.43 10.78 -2.40
CA VAL A 76 -16.26 10.39 -3.82
C VAL A 76 -15.68 8.99 -3.92
N ILE A 77 -14.72 8.64 -3.05
CA ILE A 77 -14.14 7.30 -3.01
C ILE A 77 -15.19 6.27 -2.65
N ARG A 78 -15.95 6.48 -1.58
CA ARG A 78 -17.03 5.58 -1.15
C ARG A 78 -18.04 5.32 -2.27
N ARG A 79 -18.46 6.39 -2.97
CA ARG A 79 -19.37 6.27 -4.12
C ARG A 79 -18.75 5.49 -5.28
N SER A 80 -17.45 5.65 -5.51
CA SER A 80 -16.74 4.89 -6.55
C SER A 80 -16.62 3.41 -6.20
N GLU A 81 -16.44 3.08 -4.92
CA GLU A 81 -16.37 1.71 -4.41
C GLU A 81 -17.71 0.98 -4.55
N GLU A 82 -18.84 1.68 -4.46
CA GLU A 82 -20.18 1.11 -4.69
C GLU A 82 -20.29 0.42 -6.06
N ASN A 83 -19.56 0.89 -7.06
CA ASN A 83 -19.53 0.26 -8.38
C ASN A 83 -18.89 -1.14 -8.39
N LEU A 84 -18.10 -1.45 -7.37
CA LEU A 84 -17.42 -2.74 -7.20
C LEU A 84 -18.17 -3.68 -6.23
N ALA A 85 -19.18 -3.19 -5.52
CA ALA A 85 -19.86 -3.90 -4.45
C ALA A 85 -20.38 -5.29 -4.86
N GLU A 86 -20.86 -5.43 -6.11
CA GLU A 86 -21.36 -6.71 -6.63
C GLU A 86 -20.28 -7.76 -6.87
N LYS A 87 -19.03 -7.33 -7.11
CA LYS A 87 -17.93 -8.21 -7.51
C LYS A 87 -16.88 -8.40 -6.40
N ILE A 88 -16.84 -7.51 -5.42
CA ILE A 88 -15.76 -7.50 -4.44
C ILE A 88 -15.79 -8.75 -3.57
N ASP A 89 -16.96 -9.23 -3.17
CA ASP A 89 -17.11 -10.43 -2.34
C ASP A 89 -16.68 -11.68 -3.10
N GLU A 90 -17.07 -11.80 -4.37
CA GLU A 90 -16.67 -12.92 -5.24
C GLU A 90 -15.17 -12.95 -5.46
N LEU A 91 -14.57 -11.81 -5.77
CA LEU A 91 -13.12 -11.69 -5.97
C LEU A 91 -12.34 -11.96 -4.68
N MET A 92 -12.83 -11.48 -3.54
CA MET A 92 -12.23 -11.74 -2.24
C MET A 92 -12.31 -13.23 -1.88
N GLN A 93 -13.46 -13.87 -2.10
CA GLN A 93 -13.62 -15.31 -1.86
C GLN A 93 -12.67 -16.11 -2.76
N THR A 94 -12.56 -15.76 -4.04
CA THR A 94 -11.60 -16.39 -4.95
C THR A 94 -10.16 -16.26 -4.47
N ALA A 95 -9.77 -15.08 -4.01
CA ALA A 95 -8.42 -14.84 -3.48
C ALA A 95 -8.13 -15.67 -2.23
N LEU A 96 -9.10 -15.82 -1.32
CA LEU A 96 -8.98 -16.65 -0.13
C LEU A 96 -8.90 -18.14 -0.46
N ASP A 97 -9.75 -18.61 -1.38
CA ASP A 97 -9.82 -20.03 -1.78
C ASP A 97 -8.57 -20.50 -2.55
N THR A 98 -7.90 -19.57 -3.24
CA THR A 98 -6.67 -19.85 -4.00
C THR A 98 -5.39 -19.50 -3.24
N ALA A 99 -5.50 -19.05 -1.99
CA ALA A 99 -4.34 -18.72 -1.17
C ALA A 99 -3.53 -19.99 -0.85
N GLU A 100 -2.22 -19.92 -1.09
CA GLU A 100 -1.29 -21.00 -0.76
C GLU A 100 -0.63 -20.70 0.59
N ILE A 101 -0.67 -21.67 1.50
CA ILE A 101 -0.03 -21.58 2.81
C ILE A 101 1.28 -22.36 2.77
N ILE A 102 2.40 -21.66 2.92
CA ILE A 102 3.73 -22.25 2.95
C ILE A 102 4.25 -22.17 4.39
N GLU A 103 4.53 -23.34 5.00
CA GLU A 103 5.22 -23.37 6.29
C GLU A 103 6.72 -23.21 6.08
N VAL A 104 7.28 -22.17 6.64
CA VAL A 104 8.74 -21.95 6.71
C VAL A 104 9.27 -22.55 7.98
N LYS A 105 10.11 -23.56 7.82
CA LYS A 105 10.77 -24.24 8.95
C LYS A 105 12.10 -23.57 9.27
#